data_ed9fca3672d05280a8eb50e156fc73d3
#
_entry.id   ed9fca3672d05280a8eb50e156fc73d3
#
_cell.length_a   1.000
_cell.length_b   1.000
_cell.length_c   1.000
_cell.angle_alpha   90.00
_cell.angle_beta   90.00
_cell.angle_gamma   90.00
#
_symmetry.space_group_name_H-M   'P 1'
#
loop_
_entity.id
_entity.type
_entity.pdbx_description
1 polymer ?
#
loop_
_entity_poly.entity_id
_entity_poly.type
_entity_poly.pdbx_seq_one_letter_code
_entity_poly.pdbx_strand_id
1 'polypeptide(L)'
;MINVLFVDEDNGSRSRMAAAFLSKYGAAKFNAFSAGVKAGYRNAFAEEVMQEIKMNIAFEPAKDVSYFTRFEETMHYVIVLCNDHELKHCEVFPSALVRLHWMFENPVRFEGTDQYIIDQYRKQRDLIQKVVKRFIKELQDGRSHLIEHLNFEPAIR
;
A
#
# COMPACT_ATOMS: atom_id res chain seq x y z
N MET A 1 -0.66 3.15 19.52
CA MET A 1 -0.46 2.41 18.26
C MET A 1 -0.09 3.40 17.16
N ILE A 2 0.71 2.97 16.20
CA ILE A 2 1.15 3.79 15.08
C ILE A 2 0.13 3.64 13.93
N ASN A 3 -0.54 4.73 13.57
CA ASN A 3 -1.52 4.76 12.48
C ASN A 3 -0.80 4.94 11.15
N VAL A 4 -0.98 4.00 10.22
CA VAL A 4 -0.37 4.02 8.89
C VAL A 4 -1.44 3.85 7.83
N LEU A 5 -1.54 4.81 6.92
CA LEU A 5 -2.42 4.77 5.76
C LEU A 5 -1.62 4.53 4.49
N PHE A 6 -1.92 3.45 3.80
CA PHE A 6 -1.41 3.18 2.46
C PHE A 6 -2.38 3.68 1.40
N VAL A 7 -1.87 4.41 0.42
CA VAL A 7 -2.69 5.01 -0.64
C VAL A 7 -2.18 4.58 -2.01
N ASP A 8 -3.09 4.09 -2.84
CA ASP A 8 -2.86 3.86 -4.26
C ASP A 8 -3.94 4.57 -5.11
N GLU A 9 -4.07 4.27 -6.39
CA GLU A 9 -5.02 4.95 -7.26
C GLU A 9 -6.48 4.61 -6.91
N ASP A 10 -6.81 3.33 -6.72
CA ASP A 10 -8.19 2.83 -6.66
C ASP A 10 -8.54 1.99 -5.42
N ASN A 11 -7.59 1.77 -4.53
CA ASN A 11 -7.72 0.85 -3.38
C ASN A 11 -8.07 -0.60 -3.79
N GLY A 12 -7.61 -1.01 -4.96
CA GLY A 12 -7.89 -2.34 -5.49
C GLY A 12 -6.81 -3.39 -5.18
N SER A 13 -5.55 -2.99 -5.10
CA SER A 13 -4.43 -3.92 -5.07
C SER A 13 -3.32 -3.51 -4.09
N ARG A 14 -2.43 -2.59 -4.50
CA ARG A 14 -1.18 -2.24 -3.79
C ARG A 14 -1.40 -1.81 -2.35
N SER A 15 -2.31 -0.88 -2.12
CA SER A 15 -2.61 -0.35 -0.78
C SER A 15 -3.18 -1.42 0.15
N ARG A 16 -4.05 -2.29 -0.38
CA ARG A 16 -4.63 -3.39 0.39
C ARG A 16 -3.60 -4.44 0.77
N MET A 17 -2.71 -4.80 -0.16
CA MET A 17 -1.60 -5.73 0.10
C MET A 17 -0.69 -5.19 1.21
N ALA A 18 -0.29 -3.92 1.10
CA ALA A 18 0.58 -3.27 2.07
C ALA A 18 -0.05 -3.22 3.47
N ALA A 19 -1.32 -2.82 3.56
CA ALA A 19 -2.05 -2.78 4.82
C ALA A 19 -2.19 -4.18 5.44
N ALA A 20 -2.49 -5.19 4.63
CA ALA A 20 -2.59 -6.58 5.10
C ALA A 20 -1.24 -7.09 5.65
N PHE A 21 -0.14 -6.80 4.98
CA PHE A 21 1.19 -7.18 5.46
C PHE A 21 1.58 -6.45 6.74
N LEU A 22 1.27 -5.15 6.84
CA LEU A 22 1.53 -4.40 8.07
C LEU A 22 0.71 -4.94 9.25
N SER A 23 -0.55 -5.25 9.03
CA SER A 23 -1.41 -5.87 10.05
C SER A 23 -0.87 -7.21 10.51
N LYS A 24 -0.38 -8.03 9.57
CA LYS A 24 0.15 -9.37 9.90
C LYS A 24 1.49 -9.31 10.64
N TYR A 25 2.43 -8.52 10.14
CA TYR A 25 3.82 -8.53 10.65
C TYR A 25 4.10 -7.45 11.69
N GLY A 26 3.36 -6.37 11.69
CA GLY A 26 3.47 -5.28 12.68
C GLY A 26 2.68 -5.54 13.96
N ALA A 27 1.74 -6.47 13.92
CA ALA A 27 0.91 -6.91 15.04
C ALA A 27 0.34 -5.75 15.88
N ALA A 28 0.44 -5.83 17.21
CA ALA A 28 -0.17 -4.88 18.14
C ALA A 28 0.44 -3.47 18.15
N LYS A 29 1.44 -3.18 17.34
CA LYS A 29 2.10 -1.87 17.33
C LYS A 29 1.49 -0.91 16.30
N PHE A 30 0.79 -1.43 15.29
CA PHE A 30 0.30 -0.64 14.17
C PHE A 30 -1.22 -0.80 13.97
N ASN A 31 -1.86 0.30 13.59
CA ASN A 31 -3.14 0.32 12.92
C ASN A 31 -2.88 0.55 11.43
N ALA A 32 -3.22 -0.43 10.60
CA ALA A 32 -3.00 -0.36 9.15
C ALA A 32 -4.32 -0.06 8.44
N PHE A 33 -4.29 0.96 7.59
CA PHE A 33 -5.41 1.40 6.78
C PHE A 33 -5.01 1.44 5.31
N SER A 34 -5.99 1.34 4.42
CA SER A 34 -5.77 1.50 2.98
C SER A 34 -6.85 2.35 2.33
N ALA A 35 -6.48 3.12 1.33
CA ALA A 35 -7.39 3.95 0.54
C ALA A 35 -6.90 4.07 -0.90
N GLY A 36 -7.79 4.49 -1.79
CA GLY A 36 -7.47 4.95 -3.13
C GLY A 36 -7.61 6.47 -3.24
N VAL A 37 -6.91 7.07 -4.19
CA VAL A 37 -7.19 8.46 -4.60
C VAL A 37 -8.67 8.59 -4.94
N LYS A 38 -9.18 7.61 -5.68
CA LYS A 38 -10.59 7.41 -5.95
C LYS A 38 -10.92 5.91 -5.83
N ALA A 39 -11.85 5.55 -4.96
CA ALA A 39 -12.24 4.15 -4.78
C ALA A 39 -12.73 3.54 -6.11
N GLY A 40 -12.17 2.41 -6.45
CA GLY A 40 -12.52 1.64 -7.62
C GLY A 40 -13.16 0.30 -7.29
N TYR A 41 -12.99 -0.65 -8.19
CA TYR A 41 -13.51 -1.99 -8.05
C TYR A 41 -12.51 -2.94 -7.39
N ARG A 42 -13.02 -4.05 -6.86
CA ARG A 42 -12.20 -5.17 -6.38
C ARG A 42 -11.32 -5.69 -7.52
N ASN A 43 -10.11 -6.08 -7.17
CA ASN A 43 -9.14 -6.62 -8.12
C ASN A 43 -8.98 -8.12 -7.88
N ALA A 44 -9.55 -8.93 -8.78
CA ALA A 44 -9.56 -10.39 -8.66
C ALA A 44 -8.17 -11.01 -8.65
N PHE A 45 -7.23 -10.51 -9.47
CA PHE A 45 -5.85 -11.00 -9.47
C PHE A 45 -5.13 -10.72 -8.15
N ALA A 46 -5.32 -9.52 -7.60
CA ALA A 46 -4.76 -9.16 -6.31
C ALA A 46 -5.31 -10.06 -5.19
N GLU A 47 -6.61 -10.30 -5.18
CA GLU A 47 -7.26 -11.19 -4.21
C GLU A 47 -6.74 -12.62 -4.34
N GLU A 48 -6.57 -13.14 -5.56
CA GLU A 48 -6.08 -14.48 -5.83
C GLU A 48 -4.65 -14.68 -5.32
N VAL A 49 -3.73 -13.78 -5.66
CA VAL A 49 -2.33 -13.93 -5.23
C VAL A 49 -2.14 -13.75 -3.72
N MET A 50 -3.00 -12.97 -3.07
CA MET A 50 -3.01 -12.88 -1.61
C MET A 50 -3.59 -14.14 -0.96
N GLN A 51 -4.62 -14.73 -1.57
CA GLN A 51 -5.19 -16.01 -1.09
C GLN A 51 -4.20 -17.17 -1.17
N GLU A 52 -3.30 -17.19 -2.16
CA GLU A 52 -2.22 -18.17 -2.27
C GLU A 52 -1.35 -18.23 -1.00
N ILE A 53 -1.18 -17.12 -0.33
CA ILE A 53 -0.43 -17.00 0.94
C ILE A 53 -1.35 -16.92 2.16
N LYS A 54 -2.60 -17.36 2.02
CA LYS A 54 -3.63 -17.41 3.07
C LYS A 54 -3.93 -16.04 3.71
N MET A 55 -3.93 -15.00 2.90
CA MET A 55 -4.31 -13.65 3.29
C MET A 55 -5.53 -13.18 2.47
N ASN A 56 -6.59 -12.77 3.15
CA ASN A 56 -7.78 -12.26 2.50
C ASN A 56 -7.78 -10.73 2.51
N ILE A 57 -7.84 -10.10 1.33
CA ILE A 57 -7.95 -8.65 1.17
C ILE A 57 -9.32 -8.23 0.60
N ALA A 58 -10.23 -9.19 0.43
CA ALA A 58 -11.53 -8.98 -0.23
C ALA A 58 -12.64 -8.50 0.71
N PHE A 59 -12.40 -8.52 2.03
CA PHE A 59 -13.44 -8.36 3.04
C PHE A 59 -13.96 -6.94 3.25
N GLU A 60 -13.28 -5.93 2.77
CA GLU A 60 -13.70 -4.54 2.87
C GLU A 60 -13.96 -3.91 1.50
N PRO A 61 -14.96 -3.01 1.38
CA PRO A 61 -15.13 -2.23 0.17
C PRO A 61 -13.96 -1.26 -0.04
N ALA A 62 -13.72 -0.87 -1.29
CA ALA A 62 -12.74 0.17 -1.58
C ALA A 62 -13.17 1.51 -0.95
N LYS A 63 -12.20 2.24 -0.45
CA LYS A 63 -12.40 3.55 0.22
C LYS A 63 -11.60 4.63 -0.49
N ASP A 64 -12.20 5.81 -0.63
CA ASP A 64 -11.48 7.01 -1.02
C ASP A 64 -10.60 7.52 0.11
N VAL A 65 -9.52 8.18 -0.24
CA VAL A 65 -8.68 8.88 0.73
C VAL A 65 -9.46 9.94 1.51
N SER A 66 -10.50 10.53 0.91
CA SER A 66 -11.41 11.48 1.56
C SER A 66 -12.15 10.89 2.75
N TYR A 67 -12.33 9.57 2.80
CA TYR A 67 -12.89 8.91 3.97
C TYR A 67 -12.05 9.17 5.21
N PHE A 68 -10.74 9.16 5.07
CA PHE A 68 -9.79 9.37 6.17
C PHE A 68 -9.51 10.84 6.50
N THR A 69 -9.84 11.77 5.62
CA THR A 69 -9.73 13.21 5.93
C THR A 69 -10.79 13.70 6.92
N ARG A 70 -11.83 12.90 7.13
CA ARG A 70 -12.91 13.20 8.08
C ARG A 70 -12.64 12.73 9.50
N PHE A 71 -11.62 11.87 9.69
CA PHE A 71 -11.24 11.41 11.01
C PHE A 71 -10.36 12.44 11.71
N GLU A 72 -10.64 12.68 12.97
CA GLU A 72 -9.82 13.55 13.82
C GLU A 72 -8.48 12.91 14.21
N GLU A 73 -8.36 11.59 13.97
CA GLU A 73 -7.13 10.86 14.27
C GLU A 73 -6.01 11.20 13.28
N THR A 74 -4.89 11.63 13.81
CA THR A 74 -3.69 11.91 13.01
C THR A 74 -3.08 10.60 12.52
N MET A 75 -2.82 10.50 11.21
CA MET A 75 -1.99 9.46 10.66
C MET A 75 -0.53 9.75 11.00
N HIS A 76 0.16 8.78 11.58
CA HIS A 76 1.61 8.90 11.81
C HIS A 76 2.35 8.84 10.47
N TYR A 77 1.94 7.93 9.61
CA TYR A 77 2.48 7.78 8.25
C TYR A 77 1.35 7.73 7.23
N VAL A 78 1.51 8.48 6.15
CA VAL A 78 0.79 8.26 4.90
C VAL A 78 1.81 7.81 3.87
N ILE A 79 1.64 6.59 3.36
CA ILE A 79 2.55 5.95 2.43
C ILE A 79 1.85 5.80 1.08
N VAL A 80 2.30 6.57 0.10
CA VAL A 80 1.74 6.57 -1.25
C VAL A 80 2.45 5.55 -2.11
N LEU A 81 1.69 4.67 -2.76
CA LEU A 81 2.19 3.58 -3.59
C LEU A 81 1.99 3.83 -5.08
N CYS A 82 1.45 4.98 -5.44
CA CYS A 82 1.23 5.40 -6.82
C CYS A 82 2.54 5.80 -7.49
N ASN A 83 2.59 5.70 -8.83
CA ASN A 83 3.63 6.35 -9.60
C ASN A 83 3.38 7.88 -9.71
N ASP A 84 4.35 8.62 -10.22
CA ASP A 84 4.26 10.09 -10.32
C ASP A 84 3.09 10.57 -11.19
N HIS A 85 2.73 9.81 -12.21
CA HIS A 85 1.61 10.14 -13.09
C HIS A 85 0.28 10.05 -12.33
N GLU A 86 0.10 9.02 -11.54
CA GLU A 86 -1.11 8.82 -10.71
C GLU A 86 -1.22 9.88 -9.61
N LEU A 87 -0.10 10.32 -9.04
CA LEU A 87 -0.07 11.34 -8.00
C LEU A 87 -0.60 12.71 -8.43
N LYS A 88 -0.49 13.07 -9.70
CA LYS A 88 -1.00 14.33 -10.24
C LYS A 88 -2.50 14.52 -10.04
N HIS A 89 -3.23 13.44 -9.81
CA HIS A 89 -4.67 13.45 -9.61
C HIS A 89 -5.08 13.41 -8.13
N CYS A 90 -4.12 13.34 -7.21
CA CYS A 90 -4.38 13.31 -5.78
C CYS A 90 -4.12 14.66 -5.13
N GLU A 91 -5.17 15.47 -4.97
CA GLU A 91 -5.07 16.83 -4.45
C GLU A 91 -5.18 16.92 -2.93
N VAL A 92 -5.78 15.92 -2.27
CA VAL A 92 -6.08 15.99 -0.83
C VAL A 92 -5.70 14.70 -0.11
N PHE A 93 -4.77 14.82 0.82
CA PHE A 93 -4.40 13.75 1.75
C PHE A 93 -4.81 14.07 3.18
N PRO A 94 -5.10 13.05 4.02
CA PRO A 94 -5.23 13.23 5.45
C PRO A 94 -3.98 13.85 6.06
N SER A 95 -4.14 14.53 7.19
CA SER A 95 -2.99 15.01 7.96
C SER A 95 -2.11 13.85 8.39
N ALA A 96 -0.82 14.00 8.18
CA ALA A 96 0.17 12.99 8.54
C ALA A 96 1.42 13.64 9.14
N LEU A 97 2.04 12.96 10.10
CA LEU A 97 3.32 13.41 10.65
C LEU A 97 4.46 13.18 9.64
N VAL A 98 4.41 12.06 8.93
CA VAL A 98 5.40 11.70 7.90
C VAL A 98 4.68 11.21 6.65
N ARG A 99 5.11 11.68 5.51
CA ARG A 99 4.65 11.21 4.20
C ARG A 99 5.79 10.50 3.48
N LEU A 100 5.52 9.29 3.01
CA LEU A 100 6.47 8.47 2.25
C LEU A 100 5.88 8.16 0.88
N HIS A 101 6.76 7.97 -0.08
CA HIS A 101 6.40 7.55 -1.43
C HIS A 101 7.16 6.27 -1.78
N TRP A 102 6.42 5.17 -1.90
CA TRP A 102 6.94 3.89 -2.38
C TRP A 102 6.36 3.64 -3.76
N MET A 103 7.13 3.89 -4.79
CA MET A 103 6.66 3.82 -6.16
C MET A 103 6.54 2.38 -6.63
N PHE A 104 5.30 1.94 -6.90
CA PHE A 104 4.98 0.68 -7.53
C PHE A 104 4.16 0.92 -8.80
N GLU A 105 4.43 0.14 -9.84
CA GLU A 105 3.63 0.20 -11.05
C GLU A 105 2.18 -0.22 -10.78
N ASN A 106 1.22 0.44 -11.44
CA ASN A 106 -0.18 0.07 -11.32
C ASN A 106 -0.43 -1.27 -12.04
N PRO A 107 -0.79 -2.34 -11.32
CA PRO A 107 -0.90 -3.67 -11.91
C PRO A 107 -2.05 -3.82 -12.91
N VAL A 108 -3.04 -2.93 -12.90
CA VAL A 108 -4.11 -2.94 -13.91
C VAL A 108 -3.60 -2.64 -15.33
N ARG A 109 -2.38 -2.12 -15.44
CA ARG A 109 -1.71 -1.84 -16.73
C ARG A 109 -0.87 -3.00 -17.23
N PHE A 110 -0.78 -4.11 -16.49
CA PHE A 110 -0.08 -5.29 -16.96
C PHE A 110 -0.83 -5.91 -18.13
N GLU A 111 -0.13 -6.15 -19.21
CA GLU A 111 -0.67 -6.71 -20.44
C GLU A 111 -0.03 -8.07 -20.73
N GLY A 112 -0.79 -8.96 -21.36
CA GLY A 112 -0.33 -10.30 -21.73
C GLY A 112 -1.37 -11.37 -21.45
N THR A 113 -0.91 -12.62 -21.35
CA THR A 113 -1.76 -13.73 -20.94
C THR A 113 -2.13 -13.64 -19.45
N ASP A 114 -3.23 -14.25 -19.05
CA ASP A 114 -3.63 -14.30 -17.65
C ASP A 114 -2.51 -14.85 -16.75
N GLN A 115 -1.81 -15.88 -17.23
CA GLN A 115 -0.67 -16.45 -16.50
C GLN A 115 0.46 -15.44 -16.32
N TYR A 116 0.79 -14.67 -17.35
CA TYR A 116 1.80 -13.63 -17.26
C TYR A 116 1.37 -12.53 -16.29
N ILE A 117 0.13 -12.07 -16.38
CA ILE A 117 -0.43 -11.03 -15.52
C ILE A 117 -0.41 -11.47 -14.06
N ILE A 118 -0.87 -12.69 -13.75
CA ILE A 118 -0.87 -13.18 -12.37
C ILE A 118 0.55 -13.33 -11.81
N ASP A 119 1.52 -13.70 -12.64
CA ASP A 119 2.93 -13.77 -12.23
C ASP A 119 3.48 -12.37 -11.89
N GLN A 120 3.06 -11.32 -12.60
CA GLN A 120 3.41 -9.93 -12.28
C GLN A 120 2.79 -9.49 -10.94
N TYR A 121 1.54 -9.88 -10.66
CA TYR A 121 0.91 -9.63 -9.36
C TYR A 121 1.63 -10.35 -8.22
N ARG A 122 2.10 -11.59 -8.43
CA ARG A 122 2.90 -12.33 -7.45
C ARG A 122 4.22 -11.62 -7.14
N LYS A 123 4.93 -11.16 -8.15
CA LYS A 123 6.19 -10.40 -7.99
C LYS A 123 5.96 -9.10 -7.22
N GLN A 124 4.91 -8.37 -7.57
CA GLN A 124 4.58 -7.13 -6.87
C GLN A 124 4.17 -7.39 -5.41
N ARG A 125 3.35 -8.40 -5.16
CA ARG A 125 3.01 -8.84 -3.80
C ARG A 125 4.25 -9.10 -2.96
N ASP A 126 5.17 -9.88 -3.48
CA ASP A 126 6.39 -10.28 -2.76
C ASP A 126 7.31 -9.07 -2.50
N LEU A 127 7.37 -8.13 -3.44
CA LEU A 127 8.13 -6.90 -3.29
C LEU A 127 7.49 -5.97 -2.22
N ILE A 128 6.18 -5.79 -2.26
CA ILE A 128 5.46 -5.00 -1.24
C ILE A 128 5.67 -5.62 0.15
N GLN A 129 5.57 -6.94 0.26
CA GLN A 129 5.84 -7.64 1.52
C GLN A 129 7.23 -7.33 2.07
N LYS A 130 8.23 -7.39 1.21
CA LYS A 130 9.63 -7.11 1.58
C LYS A 130 9.82 -5.68 2.08
N VAL A 131 9.23 -4.71 1.39
CA VAL A 131 9.33 -3.29 1.78
C VAL A 131 8.60 -3.02 3.10
N VAL A 132 7.41 -3.59 3.29
CA VAL A 132 6.66 -3.45 4.56
C VAL A 132 7.44 -4.06 5.72
N LYS A 133 8.03 -5.24 5.56
CA LYS A 133 8.87 -5.86 6.60
C LYS A 133 10.07 -4.99 6.96
N ARG A 134 10.71 -4.37 5.97
CA ARG A 134 11.81 -3.44 6.20
C ARG A 134 11.34 -2.20 6.97
N PHE A 135 10.23 -1.61 6.59
CA PHE A 135 9.62 -0.48 7.29
C PHE A 135 9.39 -0.80 8.78
N ILE A 136 8.79 -1.95 9.08
CA ILE A 136 8.57 -2.39 10.45
C ILE A 136 9.89 -2.51 11.21
N LYS A 137 10.90 -3.13 10.60
CA LYS A 137 12.22 -3.32 11.21
C LYS A 137 12.91 -2.00 11.53
N GLU A 138 12.93 -1.05 10.59
CA GLU A 138 13.57 0.26 10.80
C GLU A 138 12.90 1.03 11.95
N LEU A 139 11.57 0.95 12.08
CA LEU A 139 10.86 1.55 13.20
C LEU A 139 11.14 0.85 14.54
N GLN A 140 11.21 -0.46 14.55
CA GLN A 140 11.51 -1.24 15.76
C GLN A 140 12.94 -1.00 16.26
N ASP A 141 13.88 -0.80 15.35
CA ASP A 141 15.30 -0.55 15.65
C ASP A 141 15.56 0.93 16.04
N GLY A 142 14.52 1.78 16.10
CA GLY A 142 14.64 3.20 16.43
C GLY A 142 15.31 4.04 15.33
N ARG A 143 15.40 3.50 14.10
CA ARG A 143 16.02 4.17 12.95
C ARG A 143 15.00 4.92 12.09
N SER A 144 14.09 5.62 12.74
CA SER A 144 13.03 6.38 12.07
C SER A 144 13.56 7.40 11.04
N HIS A 145 14.77 7.94 11.26
CA HIS A 145 15.44 8.83 10.31
C HIS A 145 15.77 8.17 8.96
N LEU A 146 15.92 6.84 8.93
CA LEU A 146 16.15 6.10 7.67
C LEU A 146 14.86 5.88 6.89
N ILE A 147 13.70 6.02 7.55
CA ILE A 147 12.41 5.81 6.90
C ILE A 147 12.10 6.92 5.90
N GLU A 148 12.51 8.16 6.18
CA GLU A 148 12.35 9.29 5.27
C GLU A 148 13.12 9.08 3.95
N HIS A 149 14.16 8.25 3.96
CA HIS A 149 14.94 7.87 2.78
C HIS A 149 14.49 6.55 2.14
N LEU A 150 13.46 5.89 2.69
CA LEU A 150 12.84 4.71 2.07
C LEU A 150 11.91 5.13 0.90
N ASN A 151 12.32 6.10 0.11
CA ASN A 151 11.73 6.32 -1.20
C ASN A 151 12.19 5.16 -2.07
N PHE A 152 11.36 4.13 -2.13
CA PHE A 152 11.65 2.94 -2.89
C PHE A 152 11.20 3.16 -4.34
N GLU A 153 12.15 3.46 -5.21
CA GLU A 153 11.96 3.28 -6.64
C GLU A 153 12.32 1.83 -6.96
N PRO A 154 11.35 0.98 -7.32
CA PRO A 154 11.72 -0.30 -7.88
C PRO A 154 12.51 -0.01 -9.15
N ALA A 155 13.73 -0.55 -9.21
CA ALA A 155 14.49 -0.49 -10.43
C ALA A 155 13.59 -1.03 -11.56
N ILE A 156 13.22 -0.17 -12.47
CA ILE A 156 12.52 -0.53 -13.70
C ILE A 156 13.49 -1.42 -14.48
N ARG A 157 13.22 -2.69 -14.49
CA ARG A 157 13.91 -3.63 -15.36
C ARG A 157 12.93 -4.18 -16.38
#